data_0af42bf0dda694aec40d1a2912e755e6
#
_entry.id   0af42bf0dda694aec40d1a2912e755e6
#
_cell.length_a   1.000
_cell.length_b   1.000
_cell.length_c   1.000
_cell.angle_alpha   90.00
_cell.angle_beta   90.00
_cell.angle_gamma   90.00
#
_symmetry.space_group_name_H-M   'P 1'
#
loop_
_entity.id
_entity.type
_entity.pdbx_description
1 polymer ?
#
loop_
_entity_poly.entity_id
_entity_poly.type
_entity_poly.pdbx_seq_one_letter_code
_entity_poly.pdbx_strand_id
1 'polypeptide(L)'
;MTHDFRLMHRVFTRLGATFAVAFLVLVAVAGAAPRAAHADTPADIESARRLFLLNLDAIQRRDRIAYLNTYLNSPYLAVTGAQGFALGYLPFAAQSNSGWPDHFEGLDLRLTPIRAGIVYGTYRYRVRYGATEQSGISERLFLETKEGWRIAMTSAFAELPGVPPPPRAIVGATLLDGTNRPAIEDAVIVVRDGRIEAVGSRDDVAVPTGIEVINAEGKFVLPGLIDTHVHYSQTGWVDGRPDALDLRSRYPYEAAEKRLREHPEVFHRAWLASGVTSVFDVGGYPWTVKMAHDSETNTEAPHVSAAGPLLTTFDFWLNLPGEKQFIFLKDSTAAVEGVRYLKSIGADAVKVWFIVRPGSDFDAMARNVMAVGTECVKQRMPLIVHATGLKEAKVALRAGARILVHSVQDRALDVEFLSLAKTTGAFYCPTLTVIDGYAAIAIAARSDKSPEIDDLLGAVDSLTRARVATTADEARKVLGATPLSRDSVYAVMRRTMTDNLTLVQRTNIPIITGTDAGNPLTLHGPAIFAEMEAMQKAGMKPAEVLQATTRDAARALGRIKEVGTIEKGKLADLIVVGADPREDIANLRQLEWVMRAGVARKIAELRAAVAMTRW
;
A
#
# COMPACT_ATOMS: atom_id res chain seq x y z
N MET A 1 12.11 21.79 -45.68
CA MET A 1 10.89 21.31 -45.03
C MET A 1 10.18 20.25 -45.87
N THR A 2 10.87 19.23 -46.38
CA THR A 2 10.24 18.19 -47.24
C THR A 2 10.85 16.79 -47.04
N HIS A 3 11.52 16.52 -45.91
CA HIS A 3 12.14 15.22 -45.64
C HIS A 3 11.53 14.40 -44.52
N ASP A 4 10.63 14.95 -43.68
CA ASP A 4 10.11 14.26 -42.51
C ASP A 4 8.81 13.45 -42.74
N PHE A 5 8.12 13.67 -43.86
CA PHE A 5 6.84 12.97 -44.13
C PHE A 5 7.01 11.52 -44.64
N ARG A 6 8.17 11.15 -45.14
CA ARG A 6 8.40 9.77 -45.64
C ARG A 6 8.82 8.76 -44.57
N LEU A 7 9.30 9.22 -43.43
CA LEU A 7 9.67 8.33 -42.33
C LEU A 7 8.44 7.90 -41.51
N MET A 8 7.48 8.80 -41.30
CA MET A 8 6.24 8.50 -40.62
C MET A 8 5.35 7.50 -41.38
N HIS A 9 5.34 7.56 -42.70
CA HIS A 9 4.53 6.63 -43.52
C HIS A 9 5.07 5.19 -43.52
N ARG A 10 6.38 4.99 -43.28
CA ARG A 10 6.99 3.65 -43.18
C ARG A 10 6.81 3.01 -41.80
N VAL A 11 6.59 3.80 -40.75
CA VAL A 11 6.32 3.28 -39.40
C VAL A 11 4.85 2.81 -39.30
N PHE A 12 3.91 3.56 -39.89
CA PHE A 12 2.50 3.18 -39.91
C PHE A 12 2.19 1.97 -40.79
N THR A 13 2.89 1.78 -41.90
CA THR A 13 2.70 0.59 -42.75
C THR A 13 3.29 -0.70 -42.15
N ARG A 14 4.27 -0.62 -41.26
CA ARG A 14 4.79 -1.80 -40.54
C ARG A 14 3.91 -2.18 -39.34
N LEU A 15 3.27 -1.24 -38.64
CA LEU A 15 2.31 -1.51 -37.58
C LEU A 15 1.01 -2.13 -38.11
N GLY A 16 0.51 -1.68 -39.29
CA GLY A 16 -0.66 -2.27 -39.93
C GLY A 16 -0.49 -3.73 -40.39
N ALA A 17 0.73 -4.13 -40.78
CA ALA A 17 1.01 -5.50 -41.21
C ALA A 17 1.05 -6.50 -40.01
N THR A 18 1.44 -6.05 -38.84
CA THR A 18 1.50 -6.91 -37.64
C THR A 18 0.12 -7.19 -37.08
N PHE A 19 -0.81 -6.23 -37.17
CA PHE A 19 -2.23 -6.43 -36.83
C PHE A 19 -2.95 -7.38 -37.79
N ALA A 20 -2.60 -7.36 -39.08
CA ALA A 20 -3.21 -8.22 -40.09
C ALA A 20 -2.80 -9.71 -39.92
N VAL A 21 -1.60 -10.01 -39.43
CA VAL A 21 -1.13 -11.37 -39.20
C VAL A 21 -1.79 -11.97 -37.96
N ALA A 22 -2.01 -11.21 -36.90
CA ALA A 22 -2.74 -11.67 -35.70
C ALA A 22 -4.23 -11.98 -36.04
N PHE A 23 -4.83 -11.18 -36.92
CA PHE A 23 -6.21 -11.40 -37.36
C PHE A 23 -6.34 -12.59 -38.32
N LEU A 24 -5.37 -12.86 -39.16
CA LEU A 24 -5.37 -14.01 -40.10
C LEU A 24 -5.19 -15.37 -39.42
N VAL A 25 -4.44 -15.43 -38.31
CA VAL A 25 -4.32 -16.66 -37.50
C VAL A 25 -5.64 -16.96 -36.77
N LEU A 26 -6.38 -15.93 -36.32
CA LEU A 26 -7.73 -16.11 -35.75
C LEU A 26 -8.75 -16.62 -36.77
N VAL A 27 -8.64 -16.23 -38.03
CA VAL A 27 -9.58 -16.63 -39.10
C VAL A 27 -9.29 -18.04 -39.62
N ALA A 28 -8.02 -18.49 -39.64
CA ALA A 28 -7.66 -19.85 -40.08
C ALA A 28 -8.12 -20.95 -39.10
N VAL A 29 -8.34 -20.64 -37.83
CA VAL A 29 -8.87 -21.57 -36.83
C VAL A 29 -10.42 -21.64 -36.85
N ALA A 30 -11.09 -20.67 -37.50
CA ALA A 30 -12.55 -20.57 -37.56
C ALA A 30 -13.23 -21.42 -38.69
N GLY A 31 -12.46 -22.17 -39.47
CA GLY A 31 -12.96 -22.93 -40.64
C GLY A 31 -13.65 -24.26 -40.37
N ALA A 32 -14.04 -24.58 -39.14
CA ALA A 32 -14.89 -25.75 -38.84
C ALA A 32 -16.30 -25.25 -38.48
N ALA A 33 -17.32 -25.84 -39.11
CA ALA A 33 -18.74 -25.51 -39.00
C ALA A 33 -19.18 -25.27 -37.53
N PRO A 34 -20.10 -24.30 -37.29
CA PRO A 34 -20.49 -23.97 -35.93
C PRO A 34 -21.30 -25.10 -35.30
N ARG A 35 -20.69 -25.84 -34.41
CA ARG A 35 -21.43 -26.56 -33.36
C ARG A 35 -21.89 -25.50 -32.36
N ALA A 36 -23.17 -25.55 -31.99
CA ALA A 36 -23.80 -24.63 -31.06
C ALA A 36 -22.87 -24.26 -29.90
N ALA A 37 -22.67 -22.97 -29.74
CA ALA A 37 -21.90 -22.40 -28.64
C ALA A 37 -22.56 -22.81 -27.32
N HIS A 38 -21.98 -23.72 -26.58
CA HIS A 38 -22.14 -23.74 -25.14
C HIS A 38 -21.20 -22.66 -24.63
N ALA A 39 -21.79 -21.49 -24.35
CA ALA A 39 -21.15 -20.41 -23.66
C ALA A 39 -20.74 -20.90 -22.26
N ASP A 40 -19.59 -20.40 -21.84
CA ASP A 40 -19.14 -20.32 -20.46
C ASP A 40 -19.08 -21.63 -19.69
N THR A 41 -17.94 -22.23 -19.70
CA THR A 41 -17.67 -23.11 -18.59
C THR A 41 -16.78 -22.35 -17.59
N PRO A 42 -17.28 -22.04 -16.39
CA PRO A 42 -16.46 -21.56 -15.28
C PRO A 42 -15.21 -22.45 -15.07
N ALA A 43 -15.33 -23.71 -15.46
CA ALA A 43 -14.26 -24.69 -15.47
C ALA A 43 -13.09 -24.36 -16.40
N ASP A 44 -13.34 -23.81 -17.59
CA ASP A 44 -12.27 -23.42 -18.54
C ASP A 44 -11.49 -22.22 -18.04
N ILE A 45 -12.19 -21.22 -17.50
CA ILE A 45 -11.59 -20.04 -16.88
C ILE A 45 -10.70 -20.46 -15.70
N GLU A 46 -11.20 -21.34 -14.85
CA GLU A 46 -10.45 -21.80 -13.69
C GLU A 46 -9.24 -22.67 -14.09
N SER A 47 -9.37 -23.46 -15.15
CA SER A 47 -8.26 -24.27 -15.69
C SER A 47 -7.17 -23.38 -16.31
N ALA A 48 -7.57 -22.34 -17.06
CA ALA A 48 -6.64 -21.34 -17.60
C ALA A 48 -5.94 -20.56 -16.47
N ARG A 49 -6.68 -20.19 -15.41
CA ARG A 49 -6.14 -19.54 -14.23
C ARG A 49 -5.10 -20.41 -13.52
N ARG A 50 -5.40 -21.66 -13.28
CA ARG A 50 -4.45 -22.61 -12.66
C ARG A 50 -3.18 -22.75 -13.50
N LEU A 51 -3.31 -22.89 -14.82
CA LEU A 51 -2.16 -22.97 -15.72
C LEU A 51 -1.32 -21.69 -15.67
N PHE A 52 -1.96 -20.53 -15.63
CA PHE A 52 -1.29 -19.24 -15.46
C PHE A 52 -0.45 -19.20 -14.17
N LEU A 53 -1.02 -19.60 -13.05
CA LEU A 53 -0.34 -19.62 -11.75
C LEU A 53 0.82 -20.63 -11.73
N LEU A 54 0.66 -21.81 -12.34
CA LEU A 54 1.74 -22.79 -12.49
C LEU A 54 2.90 -22.23 -13.31
N ASN A 55 2.60 -21.48 -14.36
CA ASN A 55 3.63 -20.84 -15.19
C ASN A 55 4.40 -19.76 -14.41
N LEU A 56 3.70 -18.90 -13.63
CA LEU A 56 4.35 -17.91 -12.77
C LEU A 56 5.22 -18.56 -11.70
N ASP A 57 4.73 -19.60 -11.03
CA ASP A 57 5.50 -20.33 -10.02
C ASP A 57 6.78 -20.96 -10.61
N ALA A 58 6.69 -21.52 -11.83
CA ALA A 58 7.85 -22.05 -12.52
C ALA A 58 8.89 -20.97 -12.88
N ILE A 59 8.45 -19.77 -13.28
CA ILE A 59 9.34 -18.62 -13.51
C ILE A 59 10.04 -18.22 -12.21
N GLN A 60 9.31 -18.06 -11.12
CA GLN A 60 9.85 -17.65 -9.82
C GLN A 60 10.89 -18.65 -9.28
N ARG A 61 10.62 -19.93 -9.43
CA ARG A 61 11.55 -21.01 -9.02
C ARG A 61 12.70 -21.25 -10.00
N ARG A 62 12.67 -20.58 -11.16
CA ARG A 62 13.61 -20.82 -12.28
C ARG A 62 13.61 -22.29 -12.72
N ASP A 63 12.44 -22.94 -12.59
CA ASP A 63 12.24 -24.33 -12.96
C ASP A 63 11.91 -24.43 -14.45
N ARG A 64 12.95 -24.60 -15.25
CA ARG A 64 12.83 -24.67 -16.72
C ARG A 64 11.90 -25.79 -17.18
N ILE A 65 11.95 -26.95 -16.54
CA ILE A 65 11.15 -28.09 -16.96
C ILE A 65 9.67 -27.81 -16.69
N ALA A 66 9.33 -27.35 -15.48
CA ALA A 66 7.98 -26.97 -15.14
C ALA A 66 7.47 -25.83 -16.04
N TYR A 67 8.30 -24.81 -16.29
CA TYR A 67 7.98 -23.69 -17.17
C TYR A 67 7.63 -24.16 -18.60
N LEU A 68 8.49 -24.95 -19.23
CA LEU A 68 8.29 -25.46 -20.59
C LEU A 68 7.06 -26.37 -20.69
N ASN A 69 6.74 -27.13 -19.63
CA ASN A 69 5.56 -27.98 -19.57
C ASN A 69 4.23 -27.20 -19.54
N THR A 70 4.24 -25.91 -19.25
CA THR A 70 3.04 -25.08 -19.35
C THR A 70 2.72 -24.66 -20.79
N TYR A 71 3.67 -24.78 -21.72
CA TYR A 71 3.49 -24.37 -23.11
C TYR A 71 3.12 -25.51 -24.04
N LEU A 72 2.45 -25.17 -25.13
CA LEU A 72 2.07 -26.11 -26.17
C LEU A 72 3.33 -26.61 -26.90
N ASN A 73 3.60 -27.92 -26.83
CA ASN A 73 4.67 -28.54 -27.59
C ASN A 73 4.22 -28.72 -29.06
N SER A 74 4.36 -27.67 -29.85
CA SER A 74 3.90 -27.61 -31.23
C SER A 74 4.74 -26.64 -32.05
N PRO A 75 4.91 -26.87 -33.37
CA PRO A 75 5.49 -25.90 -34.27
C PRO A 75 4.67 -24.61 -34.41
N TYR A 76 3.43 -24.60 -33.92
CA TYR A 76 2.54 -23.43 -33.95
C TYR A 76 2.56 -22.60 -32.68
N LEU A 77 3.38 -22.96 -31.68
CA LEU A 77 3.59 -22.09 -30.51
C LEU A 77 4.17 -20.76 -30.98
N ALA A 78 3.56 -19.64 -30.56
CA ALA A 78 4.06 -18.30 -30.82
C ALA A 78 4.39 -17.58 -29.52
N VAL A 79 5.64 -17.16 -29.37
CA VAL A 79 6.11 -16.39 -28.20
C VAL A 79 6.81 -15.12 -28.65
N THR A 80 6.34 -13.97 -28.19
CA THR A 80 6.96 -12.66 -28.41
C THR A 80 7.24 -11.99 -27.07
N GLY A 81 8.37 -11.35 -26.93
CA GLY A 81 8.76 -10.65 -25.71
C GLY A 81 9.93 -9.71 -25.93
N ALA A 82 10.42 -9.11 -24.87
CA ALA A 82 11.54 -8.16 -24.90
C ALA A 82 12.83 -8.78 -25.48
N GLN A 83 12.98 -10.09 -25.41
CA GLN A 83 14.15 -10.83 -25.94
C GLN A 83 13.98 -11.30 -27.38
N GLY A 84 12.85 -11.00 -28.04
CA GLY A 84 12.60 -11.32 -29.42
C GLY A 84 11.36 -12.18 -29.64
N PHE A 85 11.40 -12.94 -30.75
CA PHE A 85 10.31 -13.75 -31.25
C PHE A 85 10.75 -15.19 -31.43
N ALA A 86 9.95 -16.13 -30.97
CA ALA A 86 10.11 -17.56 -31.23
C ALA A 86 8.83 -18.15 -31.84
N LEU A 87 8.94 -18.81 -32.97
CA LEU A 87 7.87 -19.59 -33.58
C LEU A 87 8.23 -21.07 -33.49
N GLY A 88 7.36 -21.83 -32.85
CA GLY A 88 7.53 -23.25 -32.54
C GLY A 88 8.18 -23.48 -31.17
N TYR A 89 7.84 -24.65 -30.60
CA TYR A 89 8.30 -25.04 -29.27
C TYR A 89 9.82 -25.22 -29.16
N LEU A 90 10.47 -25.82 -30.18
CA LEU A 90 11.90 -26.09 -30.10
C LEU A 90 12.75 -24.81 -30.06
N PRO A 91 12.55 -23.79 -30.91
CA PRO A 91 13.23 -22.51 -30.79
C PRO A 91 12.97 -21.81 -29.45
N PHE A 92 11.72 -21.83 -28.96
CA PHE A 92 11.36 -21.28 -27.68
C PHE A 92 12.10 -21.98 -26.52
N ALA A 93 12.09 -23.32 -26.51
CA ALA A 93 12.79 -24.10 -25.49
C ALA A 93 14.30 -23.85 -25.49
N ALA A 94 14.91 -23.63 -26.67
CA ALA A 94 16.33 -23.30 -26.78
C ALA A 94 16.65 -21.92 -26.17
N GLN A 95 15.78 -20.93 -26.37
CA GLN A 95 15.94 -19.59 -25.78
C GLN A 95 15.73 -19.58 -24.24
N SER A 96 14.98 -20.52 -23.71
CA SER A 96 14.65 -20.59 -22.26
C SER A 96 15.78 -21.21 -21.39
N ASN A 97 17.01 -21.32 -21.90
CA ASN A 97 18.14 -21.85 -21.15
C ASN A 97 18.79 -20.85 -20.18
N SER A 98 18.59 -19.56 -20.40
CA SER A 98 19.21 -18.47 -19.64
C SER A 98 18.28 -17.25 -19.59
N GLY A 99 18.68 -16.21 -18.88
CA GLY A 99 17.92 -14.96 -18.84
C GLY A 99 16.69 -15.01 -17.92
N TRP A 100 16.73 -15.85 -16.87
CA TRP A 100 15.67 -15.87 -15.86
C TRP A 100 15.67 -14.57 -15.07
N PRO A 101 14.51 -13.96 -14.84
CA PRO A 101 14.42 -12.76 -14.03
C PRO A 101 14.77 -13.05 -12.55
N ASP A 102 15.22 -12.02 -11.86
CA ASP A 102 15.37 -12.06 -10.41
C ASP A 102 14.02 -11.98 -9.71
N HIS A 103 13.06 -11.34 -10.36
CA HIS A 103 11.69 -11.24 -9.88
C HIS A 103 10.73 -11.13 -11.06
N PHE A 104 9.59 -11.81 -10.99
CA PHE A 104 8.53 -11.76 -12.00
C PHE A 104 7.15 -11.79 -11.35
N GLU A 105 6.28 -10.87 -11.74
CA GLU A 105 4.91 -10.79 -11.29
C GLU A 105 3.94 -10.73 -12.46
N GLY A 106 2.80 -11.40 -12.29
CA GLY A 106 1.65 -11.23 -13.16
C GLY A 106 0.48 -10.66 -12.37
N LEU A 107 0.03 -9.47 -12.76
CA LEU A 107 -1.00 -8.67 -12.10
C LEU A 107 -2.20 -8.50 -13.03
N ASP A 108 -3.36 -8.17 -12.46
CA ASP A 108 -4.58 -7.81 -13.21
C ASP A 108 -5.00 -8.85 -14.26
N LEU A 109 -4.88 -10.15 -13.95
CA LEU A 109 -5.24 -11.22 -14.88
C LEU A 109 -6.73 -11.16 -15.23
N ARG A 110 -7.01 -10.94 -16.52
CA ARG A 110 -8.35 -11.02 -17.12
C ARG A 110 -8.41 -12.21 -18.04
N LEU A 111 -9.42 -13.06 -17.87
CA LEU A 111 -9.64 -14.26 -18.67
C LEU A 111 -10.98 -14.16 -19.38
N THR A 112 -10.95 -14.27 -20.70
CA THR A 112 -12.13 -14.20 -21.57
C THR A 112 -12.27 -15.53 -22.31
N PRO A 113 -13.32 -16.33 -22.08
CA PRO A 113 -13.56 -17.54 -22.84
C PRO A 113 -13.92 -17.16 -24.29
N ILE A 114 -13.21 -17.74 -25.25
CA ILE A 114 -13.50 -17.56 -26.69
C ILE A 114 -14.47 -18.62 -27.15
N ARG A 115 -14.24 -19.87 -26.75
CA ARG A 115 -15.11 -21.05 -26.94
C ARG A 115 -14.65 -22.15 -25.99
N ALA A 116 -15.41 -23.24 -25.89
CA ALA A 116 -15.01 -24.39 -25.09
C ALA A 116 -13.59 -24.84 -25.43
N GLY A 117 -12.76 -24.99 -24.41
CA GLY A 117 -11.34 -25.35 -24.50
C GLY A 117 -10.39 -24.24 -25.00
N ILE A 118 -10.87 -22.99 -25.20
CA ILE A 118 -10.02 -21.85 -25.57
C ILE A 118 -10.37 -20.63 -24.74
N VAL A 119 -9.36 -20.16 -23.99
CA VAL A 119 -9.45 -18.94 -23.17
C VAL A 119 -8.35 -17.95 -23.57
N TYR A 120 -8.72 -16.72 -23.80
CA TYR A 120 -7.80 -15.61 -23.98
C TYR A 120 -7.56 -14.93 -22.64
N GLY A 121 -6.32 -14.57 -22.34
CA GLY A 121 -5.95 -13.89 -21.11
C GLY A 121 -5.05 -12.71 -21.37
N THR A 122 -5.29 -11.63 -20.63
CA THR A 122 -4.40 -10.48 -20.56
C THR A 122 -4.01 -10.24 -19.12
N TYR A 123 -2.80 -9.79 -18.88
CA TYR A 123 -2.32 -9.40 -17.55
C TYR A 123 -1.20 -8.38 -17.66
N ARG A 124 -1.00 -7.60 -16.62
CA ARG A 124 0.19 -6.76 -16.48
C ARG A 124 1.30 -7.60 -15.88
N TYR A 125 2.52 -7.40 -16.36
CA TYR A 125 3.70 -8.02 -15.75
C TYR A 125 4.63 -6.95 -15.21
N ARG A 126 5.34 -7.32 -14.16
CA ARG A 126 6.52 -6.62 -13.67
C ARG A 126 7.66 -7.62 -13.61
N VAL A 127 8.80 -7.22 -14.14
CA VAL A 127 9.98 -8.09 -14.22
C VAL A 127 11.22 -7.31 -13.83
N ARG A 128 12.10 -7.93 -13.06
CA ARG A 128 13.38 -7.34 -12.64
C ARG A 128 14.53 -8.24 -13.05
N TYR A 129 15.57 -7.60 -13.59
CA TYR A 129 16.87 -8.18 -13.92
C TYR A 129 17.97 -7.30 -13.31
N GLY A 130 18.61 -7.73 -12.23
CA GLY A 130 19.56 -6.92 -11.48
C GLY A 130 18.93 -5.61 -10.99
N ALA A 131 19.50 -4.49 -11.42
CA ALA A 131 19.00 -3.15 -11.07
C ALA A 131 17.90 -2.62 -12.01
N THR A 132 17.54 -3.36 -13.06
CA THR A 132 16.56 -2.89 -14.06
C THR A 132 15.21 -3.53 -13.80
N GLU A 133 14.19 -2.71 -13.60
CA GLU A 133 12.79 -3.12 -13.50
C GLU A 133 12.03 -2.64 -14.75
N GLN A 134 11.13 -3.48 -15.25
CA GLN A 134 10.28 -3.21 -16.40
C GLN A 134 8.87 -3.72 -16.15
N SER A 135 7.87 -2.91 -16.49
CA SER A 135 6.47 -3.29 -16.52
C SER A 135 5.95 -3.38 -17.94
N GLY A 136 4.88 -4.11 -18.12
CA GLY A 136 4.23 -4.20 -19.41
C GLY A 136 2.92 -4.98 -19.36
N ILE A 137 2.33 -5.15 -20.54
CA ILE A 137 1.12 -5.96 -20.74
C ILE A 137 1.53 -7.23 -21.48
N SER A 138 1.00 -8.36 -21.03
CA SER A 138 1.17 -9.64 -21.73
C SER A 138 -0.18 -10.26 -22.05
N GLU A 139 -0.25 -10.87 -23.23
CA GLU A 139 -1.39 -11.59 -23.73
C GLU A 139 -1.08 -13.07 -23.82
N ARG A 140 -2.05 -13.92 -23.54
CA ARG A 140 -1.92 -15.38 -23.63
C ARG A 140 -3.16 -16.02 -24.24
N LEU A 141 -2.94 -17.06 -25.05
CA LEU A 141 -3.97 -17.96 -25.48
C LEU A 141 -3.78 -19.31 -24.75
N PHE A 142 -4.76 -19.68 -23.95
CA PHE A 142 -4.82 -20.96 -23.25
C PHE A 142 -5.66 -21.92 -24.07
N LEU A 143 -5.14 -23.12 -24.30
CA LEU A 143 -5.77 -24.14 -25.14
C LEU A 143 -5.86 -25.46 -24.38
N GLU A 144 -7.04 -26.05 -24.37
CA GLU A 144 -7.24 -27.41 -23.91
C GLU A 144 -6.73 -28.40 -24.96
N THR A 145 -5.89 -29.33 -24.55
CA THR A 145 -5.33 -30.40 -25.39
C THR A 145 -5.67 -31.74 -24.79
N LYS A 146 -5.37 -32.84 -25.50
CA LYS A 146 -5.50 -34.19 -24.97
C LYS A 146 -4.64 -34.45 -23.73
N GLU A 147 -3.57 -33.65 -23.56
CA GLU A 147 -2.62 -33.75 -22.45
C GLU A 147 -2.90 -32.69 -21.35
N GLY A 148 -4.04 -32.03 -21.41
CA GLY A 148 -4.44 -30.91 -20.52
C GLY A 148 -4.23 -29.55 -21.12
N TRP A 149 -4.45 -28.52 -20.31
CA TRP A 149 -4.34 -27.12 -20.74
C TRP A 149 -2.88 -26.70 -21.00
N ARG A 150 -2.67 -25.90 -22.06
CA ARG A 150 -1.36 -25.37 -22.46
C ARG A 150 -1.47 -23.93 -22.92
N ILE A 151 -0.38 -23.17 -22.76
CA ILE A 151 -0.23 -21.84 -23.35
C ILE A 151 0.19 -22.01 -24.81
N ALA A 152 -0.65 -21.60 -25.74
CA ALA A 152 -0.42 -21.73 -27.18
C ALA A 152 0.19 -20.46 -27.80
N MET A 153 -0.01 -19.31 -27.14
CA MET A 153 0.55 -18.02 -27.54
C MET A 153 0.89 -17.18 -26.32
N THR A 154 1.98 -16.48 -26.37
CA THR A 154 2.33 -15.41 -25.43
C THR A 154 2.89 -14.22 -26.19
N SER A 155 2.37 -13.03 -25.92
CA SER A 155 2.96 -11.76 -26.34
C SER A 155 3.25 -10.91 -25.11
N ALA A 156 4.35 -10.17 -25.10
CA ALA A 156 4.68 -9.24 -24.04
C ALA A 156 5.14 -7.92 -24.64
N PHE A 157 4.50 -6.84 -24.21
CA PHE A 157 4.77 -5.47 -24.66
C PHE A 157 5.18 -4.64 -23.44
N ALA A 158 6.33 -3.98 -23.52
CA ALA A 158 6.74 -3.05 -22.48
C ALA A 158 5.72 -1.91 -22.34
N GLU A 159 5.35 -1.58 -21.13
CA GLU A 159 4.53 -0.41 -20.83
C GLU A 159 5.41 0.83 -21.00
N LEU A 160 5.00 1.73 -21.89
CA LEU A 160 5.71 2.99 -22.04
C LEU A 160 5.43 3.85 -20.82
N PRO A 161 6.46 4.40 -20.16
CA PRO A 161 6.25 5.32 -19.05
C PRO A 161 5.34 6.47 -19.46
N GLY A 162 4.27 6.71 -18.68
CA GLY A 162 3.38 7.83 -18.89
C GLY A 162 2.15 7.59 -19.79
N VAL A 163 1.84 6.34 -20.19
CA VAL A 163 0.52 6.05 -20.78
C VAL A 163 -0.53 6.14 -19.68
N PRO A 164 -1.46 7.10 -19.75
CA PRO A 164 -2.50 7.23 -18.73
C PRO A 164 -3.43 5.99 -18.75
N PRO A 165 -4.02 5.63 -17.60
CA PRO A 165 -4.98 4.54 -17.54
C PRO A 165 -6.17 4.83 -18.46
N PRO A 166 -6.77 3.78 -19.08
CA PRO A 166 -7.92 3.99 -19.96
C PRO A 166 -9.06 4.67 -19.21
N PRO A 167 -9.82 5.57 -19.89
CA PRO A 167 -10.93 6.25 -19.27
C PRO A 167 -12.01 5.26 -18.85
N ARG A 168 -12.64 5.53 -17.71
CA ARG A 168 -13.71 4.66 -17.16
C ARG A 168 -14.74 5.46 -16.37
N ALA A 169 -15.89 4.85 -16.12
CA ALA A 169 -16.90 5.41 -15.24
C ALA A 169 -17.27 4.42 -14.13
N ILE A 170 -17.54 4.92 -12.94
CA ILE A 170 -18.20 4.19 -11.86
C ILE A 170 -19.63 4.71 -11.80
N VAL A 171 -20.62 3.82 -11.78
CA VAL A 171 -22.03 4.19 -11.88
C VAL A 171 -22.90 3.46 -10.85
N GLY A 172 -23.98 4.11 -10.39
CA GLY A 172 -25.04 3.48 -9.60
C GLY A 172 -24.78 3.45 -8.09
N ALA A 173 -23.63 3.93 -7.62
CA ALA A 173 -23.28 3.90 -6.19
C ALA A 173 -23.91 5.06 -5.41
N THR A 174 -24.01 4.88 -4.10
CA THR A 174 -24.11 5.99 -3.15
C THR A 174 -22.71 6.57 -2.95
N LEU A 175 -22.49 7.81 -3.37
CA LEU A 175 -21.20 8.49 -3.24
C LEU A 175 -21.12 9.25 -1.93
N LEU A 176 -20.10 8.93 -1.14
CA LEU A 176 -19.65 9.66 0.04
C LEU A 176 -18.37 10.41 -0.33
N ASP A 177 -18.48 11.63 -0.82
CA ASP A 177 -17.39 12.35 -1.49
C ASP A 177 -16.24 12.83 -0.57
N GLY A 178 -16.31 12.54 0.73
CA GLY A 178 -15.33 12.97 1.74
C GLY A 178 -15.47 14.43 2.15
N THR A 179 -16.40 15.17 1.59
CA THR A 179 -16.77 16.53 2.04
C THR A 179 -17.86 16.44 3.11
N ASN A 180 -18.36 17.59 3.58
CA ASN A 180 -19.49 17.62 4.50
C ASN A 180 -20.84 17.71 3.76
N ARG A 181 -20.88 17.48 2.44
CA ARG A 181 -22.11 17.49 1.64
C ARG A 181 -22.90 16.19 1.86
N PRO A 182 -24.23 16.23 1.66
CA PRO A 182 -25.03 15.02 1.62
C PRO A 182 -24.48 14.00 0.61
N ALA A 183 -24.70 12.72 0.87
CA ALA A 183 -24.39 11.66 -0.09
C ALA A 183 -25.14 11.86 -1.42
N ILE A 184 -24.54 11.46 -2.51
CA ILE A 184 -25.16 11.49 -3.84
C ILE A 184 -25.58 10.06 -4.19
N GLU A 185 -26.89 9.83 -4.27
CA GLU A 185 -27.44 8.54 -4.70
C GLU A 185 -27.31 8.40 -6.22
N ASP A 186 -27.23 7.15 -6.70
CA ASP A 186 -27.07 6.82 -8.13
C ASP A 186 -25.98 7.68 -8.80
N ALA A 187 -24.82 7.76 -8.16
CA ALA A 187 -23.73 8.63 -8.60
C ALA A 187 -23.05 8.10 -9.86
N VAL A 188 -22.55 9.04 -10.66
CA VAL A 188 -21.65 8.80 -11.79
C VAL A 188 -20.33 9.51 -11.53
N ILE A 189 -19.23 8.77 -11.62
CA ILE A 189 -17.87 9.29 -11.51
C ILE A 189 -17.13 8.92 -12.79
N VAL A 190 -16.76 9.92 -13.58
CA VAL A 190 -15.99 9.74 -14.82
C VAL A 190 -14.53 10.01 -14.52
N VAL A 191 -13.67 9.06 -14.87
CA VAL A 191 -12.22 9.12 -14.67
C VAL A 191 -11.52 9.13 -16.02
N ARG A 192 -10.62 10.10 -16.22
CA ARG A 192 -9.76 10.20 -17.39
C ARG A 192 -8.36 10.65 -16.97
N ASP A 193 -7.33 10.05 -17.58
CA ASP A 193 -5.91 10.38 -17.32
C ASP A 193 -5.54 10.36 -15.83
N GLY A 194 -6.10 9.39 -15.10
CA GLY A 194 -5.84 9.22 -13.67
C GLY A 194 -6.58 10.21 -12.76
N ARG A 195 -7.43 11.09 -13.32
CA ARG A 195 -8.13 12.13 -12.57
C ARG A 195 -9.66 12.03 -12.73
N ILE A 196 -10.36 12.62 -11.78
CA ILE A 196 -11.81 12.76 -11.81
C ILE A 196 -12.16 13.86 -12.80
N GLU A 197 -12.73 13.48 -13.95
CA GLU A 197 -13.18 14.40 -15.00
C GLU A 197 -14.53 15.02 -14.65
N ALA A 198 -15.45 14.20 -14.16
CA ALA A 198 -16.77 14.61 -13.73
C ALA A 198 -17.28 13.73 -12.59
N VAL A 199 -18.11 14.31 -11.71
CA VAL A 199 -18.76 13.61 -10.60
C VAL A 199 -20.09 14.29 -10.26
N GLY A 200 -21.14 13.51 -10.07
CA GLY A 200 -22.48 13.98 -9.73
C GLY A 200 -23.50 12.85 -9.74
N SER A 201 -24.79 13.18 -9.70
CA SER A 201 -25.87 12.23 -9.91
C SER A 201 -25.94 11.78 -11.39
N ARG A 202 -26.64 10.70 -11.68
CA ARG A 202 -26.87 10.25 -13.06
C ARG A 202 -27.59 11.28 -13.91
N ASP A 203 -28.39 12.15 -13.30
CA ASP A 203 -29.10 13.22 -14.00
C ASP A 203 -28.14 14.37 -14.39
N ASP A 204 -27.06 14.57 -13.64
CA ASP A 204 -26.12 15.68 -13.84
C ASP A 204 -24.91 15.29 -14.69
N VAL A 205 -24.53 14.00 -14.71
CA VAL A 205 -23.30 13.53 -15.34
C VAL A 205 -23.57 12.41 -16.33
N ALA A 206 -23.37 12.69 -17.62
CA ALA A 206 -23.48 11.68 -18.66
C ALA A 206 -22.26 10.75 -18.67
N VAL A 207 -22.49 9.45 -18.83
CA VAL A 207 -21.43 8.46 -19.06
C VAL A 207 -20.98 8.56 -20.52
N PRO A 208 -19.71 8.89 -20.82
CA PRO A 208 -19.21 8.92 -22.18
C PRO A 208 -19.33 7.55 -22.87
N THR A 209 -19.63 7.54 -24.17
CA THR A 209 -19.72 6.30 -24.94
C THR A 209 -18.34 5.66 -25.13
N GLY A 210 -18.28 4.33 -25.08
CA GLY A 210 -17.06 3.56 -25.40
C GLY A 210 -16.01 3.49 -24.30
N ILE A 211 -16.32 3.96 -23.07
CA ILE A 211 -15.43 3.79 -21.92
C ILE A 211 -15.83 2.55 -21.09
N GLU A 212 -14.87 2.05 -20.31
CA GLU A 212 -15.14 0.96 -19.36
C GLU A 212 -16.08 1.44 -18.24
N VAL A 213 -17.10 0.66 -17.91
CA VAL A 213 -18.07 0.98 -16.86
C VAL A 213 -17.94 -0.03 -15.71
N ILE A 214 -17.70 0.48 -14.51
CA ILE A 214 -17.76 -0.28 -13.26
C ILE A 214 -19.17 -0.05 -12.67
N ASN A 215 -20.00 -1.07 -12.69
CA ASN A 215 -21.29 -1.03 -12.02
C ASN A 215 -21.10 -1.19 -10.50
N ALA A 216 -21.52 -0.20 -9.74
CA ALA A 216 -21.46 -0.15 -8.28
C ALA A 216 -22.86 0.05 -7.66
N GLU A 217 -23.92 -0.38 -8.35
CA GLU A 217 -25.30 -0.32 -7.85
C GLU A 217 -25.43 -1.04 -6.51
N GLY A 218 -26.10 -0.39 -5.55
CA GLY A 218 -26.25 -0.89 -4.17
C GLY A 218 -24.99 -0.84 -3.31
N LYS A 219 -23.91 -0.20 -3.79
CA LYS A 219 -22.62 -0.07 -3.09
C LYS A 219 -22.34 1.39 -2.74
N PHE A 220 -21.27 1.59 -2.00
CA PHE A 220 -20.80 2.90 -1.55
C PHE A 220 -19.43 3.19 -2.13
N VAL A 221 -19.25 4.41 -2.65
CA VAL A 221 -17.95 4.90 -3.13
C VAL A 221 -17.46 6.01 -2.21
N LEU A 222 -16.20 5.90 -1.83
CA LEU A 222 -15.51 6.84 -0.94
C LEU A 222 -14.13 7.21 -1.50
N PRO A 223 -13.51 8.31 -1.02
CA PRO A 223 -12.09 8.53 -1.26
C PRO A 223 -11.27 7.36 -0.73
N GLY A 224 -10.15 7.06 -1.38
CA GLY A 224 -9.18 6.11 -0.86
C GLY A 224 -8.71 6.48 0.53
N LEU A 225 -8.51 5.48 1.38
CA LEU A 225 -8.08 5.67 2.75
C LEU A 225 -6.64 6.18 2.81
N ILE A 226 -6.33 6.94 3.85
CA ILE A 226 -5.00 7.52 4.08
C ILE A 226 -4.53 7.13 5.48
N ASP A 227 -3.38 6.45 5.56
CA ASP A 227 -2.70 6.16 6.82
C ASP A 227 -1.55 7.14 7.03
N THR A 228 -1.69 8.02 8.01
CA THR A 228 -0.74 9.12 8.23
C THR A 228 0.46 8.76 9.09
N HIS A 229 0.57 7.49 9.52
CA HIS A 229 1.66 7.06 10.37
C HIS A 229 2.01 5.58 10.14
N VAL A 230 3.03 5.33 9.33
CA VAL A 230 3.54 3.99 9.02
C VAL A 230 5.07 3.97 9.01
N HIS A 231 5.66 2.76 8.97
CA HIS A 231 7.10 2.54 8.89
C HIS A 231 7.43 1.44 7.88
N TYR A 232 7.96 1.80 6.72
CA TYR A 232 8.42 0.83 5.71
C TYR A 232 9.70 0.09 6.11
N SER A 233 10.51 0.68 6.99
CA SER A 233 11.71 0.05 7.55
C SER A 233 11.43 -0.79 8.80
N GLN A 234 10.21 -1.30 8.95
CA GLN A 234 9.81 -2.19 10.03
C GLN A 234 8.88 -3.27 9.49
N THR A 235 8.99 -4.50 10.00
CA THR A 235 8.32 -5.67 9.42
C THR A 235 6.86 -5.87 9.83
N GLY A 236 6.39 -5.17 10.87
CA GLY A 236 5.12 -5.48 11.53
C GLY A 236 5.22 -6.69 12.47
N TRP A 237 6.39 -7.33 12.54
CA TRP A 237 6.72 -8.34 13.55
C TRP A 237 7.94 -7.90 14.36
N VAL A 238 8.36 -8.71 15.32
CA VAL A 238 9.41 -8.35 16.28
C VAL A 238 10.83 -8.35 15.71
N ASP A 239 11.09 -8.99 14.55
CA ASP A 239 12.39 -9.00 13.88
C ASP A 239 12.80 -7.62 13.31
N GLY A 240 11.85 -6.74 13.04
CA GLY A 240 12.08 -5.34 12.70
C GLY A 240 12.29 -4.41 13.91
N ARG A 241 12.06 -4.91 15.13
CA ARG A 241 12.12 -4.12 16.38
C ARG A 241 12.88 -4.86 17.49
N PRO A 242 14.19 -5.05 17.31
CA PRO A 242 15.02 -5.75 18.32
C PRO A 242 15.12 -5.01 19.66
N ASP A 243 14.71 -3.74 19.73
CA ASP A 243 14.53 -2.98 20.96
C ASP A 243 13.27 -3.38 21.75
N ALA A 244 12.25 -3.92 21.07
CA ALA A 244 11.05 -4.45 21.71
C ALA A 244 11.25 -5.91 22.18
N LEU A 245 11.83 -6.74 21.32
CA LEU A 245 12.17 -8.13 21.59
C LEU A 245 13.40 -8.52 20.78
N ASP A 246 14.56 -8.73 21.45
CA ASP A 246 15.80 -9.04 20.77
C ASP A 246 15.85 -10.49 20.27
N LEU A 247 15.59 -10.66 18.99
CA LEU A 247 15.66 -11.95 18.30
C LEU A 247 16.80 -12.00 17.27
N ARG A 248 17.77 -11.07 17.31
CA ARG A 248 18.84 -10.93 16.30
C ARG A 248 19.69 -12.18 16.12
N SER A 249 19.84 -13.00 17.15
CA SER A 249 20.58 -14.26 17.06
C SER A 249 19.92 -15.29 16.12
N ARG A 250 18.61 -15.19 15.89
CA ARG A 250 17.82 -16.09 15.02
C ARG A 250 17.31 -15.38 13.76
N TYR A 251 17.02 -14.10 13.88
CA TYR A 251 16.47 -13.24 12.84
C TYR A 251 17.35 -11.98 12.77
N PRO A 252 18.49 -12.04 12.02
CA PRO A 252 19.39 -10.90 11.92
C PRO A 252 18.69 -9.65 11.41
N TYR A 253 18.83 -8.54 12.12
CA TYR A 253 18.18 -7.27 11.82
C TYR A 253 18.59 -6.74 10.45
N GLU A 254 19.87 -6.86 10.09
CA GLU A 254 20.40 -6.44 8.79
C GLU A 254 19.75 -7.20 7.63
N ALA A 255 19.42 -8.48 7.83
CA ALA A 255 18.72 -9.28 6.84
C ALA A 255 17.25 -8.86 6.70
N ALA A 256 16.58 -8.46 7.80
CA ALA A 256 15.25 -7.90 7.76
C ALA A 256 15.24 -6.58 6.98
N GLU A 257 16.15 -5.64 7.30
CA GLU A 257 16.27 -4.34 6.64
C GLU A 257 16.62 -4.48 5.15
N LYS A 258 17.50 -5.42 4.81
CA LYS A 258 17.81 -5.72 3.40
C LYS A 258 16.55 -6.15 2.63
N ARG A 259 15.76 -7.07 3.18
CA ARG A 259 14.49 -7.52 2.56
C ARG A 259 13.51 -6.36 2.36
N LEU A 260 13.31 -5.55 3.40
CA LEU A 260 12.39 -4.41 3.34
C LEU A 260 12.76 -3.42 2.23
N ARG A 261 14.07 -3.15 2.08
CA ARG A 261 14.58 -2.29 1.01
C ARG A 261 14.40 -2.90 -0.38
N GLU A 262 14.63 -4.20 -0.51
CA GLU A 262 14.57 -4.90 -1.78
C GLU A 262 13.13 -5.19 -2.24
N HIS A 263 12.16 -5.28 -1.30
CA HIS A 263 10.78 -5.69 -1.54
C HIS A 263 9.71 -4.77 -0.94
N PRO A 264 9.76 -3.43 -1.14
CA PRO A 264 8.73 -2.53 -0.63
C PRO A 264 7.35 -2.80 -1.23
N GLU A 265 7.29 -3.44 -2.40
CA GLU A 265 6.05 -3.81 -3.10
C GLU A 265 5.16 -4.75 -2.29
N VAL A 266 5.71 -5.50 -1.33
CA VAL A 266 4.91 -6.35 -0.42
C VAL A 266 3.96 -5.48 0.39
N PHE A 267 4.47 -4.38 0.94
CA PHE A 267 3.63 -3.44 1.69
C PHE A 267 2.77 -2.56 0.79
N HIS A 268 3.25 -2.21 -0.40
CA HIS A 268 2.41 -1.50 -1.38
C HIS A 268 1.12 -2.27 -1.66
N ARG A 269 1.23 -3.60 -1.88
CA ARG A 269 0.06 -4.47 -2.09
C ARG A 269 -0.82 -4.57 -0.86
N ALA A 270 -0.21 -4.72 0.33
CA ALA A 270 -0.97 -4.78 1.58
C ALA A 270 -1.82 -3.53 1.79
N TRP A 271 -1.27 -2.35 1.51
CA TRP A 271 -1.99 -1.09 1.58
C TRP A 271 -3.14 -1.04 0.58
N LEU A 272 -2.87 -1.28 -0.71
CA LEU A 272 -3.92 -1.23 -1.74
C LEU A 272 -5.00 -2.30 -1.50
N ALA A 273 -4.63 -3.51 -1.05
CA ALA A 273 -5.59 -4.57 -0.69
C ALA A 273 -6.46 -4.20 0.52
N SER A 274 -6.04 -3.22 1.31
CA SER A 274 -6.81 -2.66 2.43
C SER A 274 -7.49 -1.32 2.09
N GLY A 275 -7.51 -0.92 0.81
CA GLY A 275 -8.15 0.32 0.36
C GLY A 275 -7.36 1.59 0.69
N VAL A 276 -6.12 1.46 1.17
CA VAL A 276 -5.27 2.59 1.51
C VAL A 276 -4.51 3.03 0.25
N THR A 277 -4.82 4.22 -0.25
CA THR A 277 -4.23 4.79 -1.47
C THR A 277 -3.13 5.81 -1.19
N SER A 278 -2.97 6.24 0.06
CA SER A 278 -1.90 7.14 0.48
C SER A 278 -1.41 6.77 1.87
N VAL A 279 -0.09 6.86 2.09
CA VAL A 279 0.54 6.61 3.40
C VAL A 279 1.63 7.63 3.69
N PHE A 280 1.92 7.84 5.00
CA PHE A 280 3.09 8.60 5.42
C PHE A 280 4.04 7.72 6.22
N ASP A 281 5.19 7.39 5.63
CA ASP A 281 6.33 6.79 6.34
C ASP A 281 6.97 7.88 7.22
N VAL A 282 6.65 7.85 8.50
CA VAL A 282 7.09 8.88 9.44
C VAL A 282 8.42 8.55 10.12
N GLY A 283 9.18 7.68 9.53
CA GLY A 283 10.55 7.45 9.98
C GLY A 283 11.11 6.10 9.58
N GLY A 284 12.27 6.14 8.98
CA GLY A 284 12.99 4.98 8.47
C GLY A 284 14.40 5.32 8.06
N TYR A 285 15.00 4.48 7.23
CA TYR A 285 16.29 4.73 6.61
C TYR A 285 16.18 5.70 5.43
N PRO A 286 17.28 6.33 4.97
CA PRO A 286 17.26 7.25 3.82
C PRO A 286 16.65 6.66 2.55
N TRP A 287 16.72 5.34 2.35
CA TRP A 287 16.14 4.68 1.17
C TRP A 287 14.61 4.84 1.08
N THR A 288 13.91 5.03 2.22
CA THR A 288 12.44 5.20 2.21
C THR A 288 12.03 6.50 1.53
N VAL A 289 12.88 7.53 1.53
CA VAL A 289 12.64 8.79 0.82
C VAL A 289 12.67 8.56 -0.71
N LYS A 290 13.65 7.80 -1.19
CA LYS A 290 13.70 7.47 -2.62
C LYS A 290 12.50 6.61 -3.02
N MET A 291 12.17 5.58 -2.24
CA MET A 291 11.02 4.72 -2.47
C MET A 291 9.71 5.53 -2.51
N ALA A 292 9.55 6.51 -1.63
CA ALA A 292 8.40 7.41 -1.63
C ALA A 292 8.28 8.19 -2.96
N HIS A 293 9.37 8.78 -3.44
CA HIS A 293 9.37 9.48 -4.73
C HIS A 293 9.04 8.54 -5.91
N ASP A 294 9.62 7.32 -5.92
CA ASP A 294 9.35 6.32 -6.96
C ASP A 294 7.88 5.86 -6.94
N SER A 295 7.23 5.83 -5.77
CA SER A 295 5.83 5.42 -5.62
C SER A 295 4.83 6.38 -6.26
N GLU A 296 5.20 7.64 -6.47
CA GLU A 296 4.25 8.66 -6.96
C GLU A 296 3.76 8.34 -8.38
N THR A 297 4.63 7.82 -9.23
CA THR A 297 4.30 7.39 -10.60
C THR A 297 3.93 5.91 -10.71
N ASN A 298 4.10 5.14 -9.65
CA ASN A 298 3.82 3.71 -9.61
C ASN A 298 2.39 3.44 -9.12
N THR A 299 1.47 3.10 -10.03
CA THR A 299 0.08 2.80 -9.66
C THR A 299 -0.09 1.48 -8.88
N GLU A 300 0.97 0.65 -8.77
CA GLU A 300 1.01 -0.55 -7.92
C GLU A 300 1.37 -0.24 -6.46
N ALA A 301 1.68 1.02 -6.16
CA ALA A 301 1.96 1.52 -4.83
C ALA A 301 0.90 2.54 -4.39
N PRO A 302 0.61 2.72 -3.10
CA PRO A 302 -0.05 3.94 -2.63
C PRO A 302 0.82 5.16 -2.92
N HIS A 303 0.27 6.36 -2.85
CA HIS A 303 1.10 7.56 -2.71
C HIS A 303 1.86 7.49 -1.39
N VAL A 304 3.16 7.52 -1.42
CA VAL A 304 3.97 7.50 -0.20
C VAL A 304 4.63 8.85 0.01
N SER A 305 4.45 9.44 1.19
CA SER A 305 5.30 10.51 1.71
C SER A 305 6.27 9.91 2.72
N ALA A 306 7.50 10.43 2.83
CA ALA A 306 8.50 9.89 3.75
C ALA A 306 9.27 10.97 4.52
N ALA A 307 9.42 10.76 5.82
CA ALA A 307 10.25 11.59 6.68
C ALA A 307 11.75 11.19 6.67
N GLY A 308 12.06 9.96 6.24
CA GLY A 308 13.42 9.43 6.31
C GLY A 308 13.91 9.26 7.76
N PRO A 309 15.22 9.43 8.06
CA PRO A 309 15.76 9.24 9.39
C PRO A 309 15.09 10.08 10.47
N LEU A 310 14.81 9.43 11.60
CA LEU A 310 14.21 10.09 12.76
C LEU A 310 15.25 10.89 13.54
N LEU A 311 14.91 12.11 13.92
CA LEU A 311 15.66 12.85 14.94
C LEU A 311 15.22 12.35 16.33
N THR A 312 16.14 11.97 17.20
CA THR A 312 15.83 11.37 18.51
C THR A 312 16.48 12.12 19.65
N THR A 313 15.78 12.23 20.80
CA THR A 313 16.27 12.91 21.99
C THR A 313 17.26 12.10 22.84
N PHE A 314 17.62 10.89 22.44
CA PHE A 314 18.64 10.07 23.07
C PHE A 314 19.43 9.29 22.01
N ASP A 315 20.67 8.91 22.32
CA ASP A 315 21.49 8.11 21.42
C ASP A 315 20.94 6.69 21.34
N PHE A 316 20.27 6.39 20.23
CA PHE A 316 19.62 5.10 20.04
C PHE A 316 20.49 4.19 19.20
N TRP A 317 20.72 3.00 19.72
CA TRP A 317 21.70 2.04 19.19
C TRP A 317 21.26 1.34 17.88
N LEU A 318 19.97 1.38 17.56
CA LEU A 318 19.41 0.64 16.43
C LEU A 318 19.65 1.37 15.10
N ASN A 319 20.84 1.18 14.55
CA ASN A 319 21.26 1.68 13.25
C ASN A 319 22.02 0.58 12.51
N LEU A 320 22.04 0.63 11.17
CA LEU A 320 22.92 -0.21 10.37
C LEU A 320 24.34 0.38 10.32
N PRO A 321 25.38 -0.47 10.13
CA PRO A 321 26.71 0.03 9.82
C PRO A 321 26.67 0.92 8.55
N GLY A 322 27.08 2.18 8.68
CA GLY A 322 27.16 3.10 7.55
C GLY A 322 25.84 3.79 7.14
N GLU A 323 24.69 3.41 7.70
CA GLU A 323 23.41 4.04 7.40
C GLU A 323 22.57 4.21 8.67
N LYS A 324 22.07 5.43 8.90
CA LYS A 324 21.35 5.76 10.13
C LYS A 324 19.85 5.87 9.90
N GLN A 325 19.08 5.17 10.71
CA GLN A 325 17.66 5.36 10.91
C GLN A 325 17.38 6.44 11.97
N PHE A 326 18.28 6.57 12.96
CA PHE A 326 18.17 7.48 14.10
C PHE A 326 19.35 8.44 14.16
N ILE A 327 19.05 9.75 14.23
CA ILE A 327 20.00 10.84 14.35
C ILE A 327 19.83 11.49 15.73
N PHE A 328 20.83 11.36 16.59
CA PHE A 328 20.78 11.88 17.95
C PHE A 328 20.88 13.40 18.01
N LEU A 329 19.91 14.03 18.66
CA LEU A 329 19.84 15.45 18.97
C LEU A 329 20.68 15.77 20.23
N LYS A 330 22.00 15.58 20.14
CA LYS A 330 22.89 15.82 21.28
C LYS A 330 22.90 17.26 21.76
N ASP A 331 22.69 18.22 20.83
CA ASP A 331 22.64 19.66 21.06
C ASP A 331 21.84 20.37 19.97
N SER A 332 21.67 21.67 20.07
CA SER A 332 20.93 22.49 19.10
C SER A 332 21.61 22.58 17.73
N THR A 333 22.94 22.38 17.66
CA THR A 333 23.66 22.33 16.38
C THR A 333 23.29 21.06 15.62
N ALA A 334 23.32 19.90 16.31
CA ALA A 334 22.86 18.64 15.73
C ALA A 334 21.39 18.69 15.28
N ALA A 335 20.55 19.44 16.01
CA ALA A 335 19.16 19.66 15.61
C ALA A 335 19.06 20.39 14.26
N VAL A 336 19.80 21.47 14.08
CA VAL A 336 19.84 22.26 12.83
C VAL A 336 20.41 21.41 11.68
N GLU A 337 21.53 20.74 11.90
CA GLU A 337 22.19 19.88 10.91
C GLU A 337 21.28 18.72 10.48
N GLY A 338 20.59 18.09 11.42
CA GLY A 338 19.64 17.02 11.15
C GLY A 338 18.50 17.46 10.25
N VAL A 339 17.88 18.61 10.51
CA VAL A 339 16.81 19.15 9.63
C VAL A 339 17.35 19.46 8.23
N ARG A 340 18.54 20.08 8.13
CA ARG A 340 19.15 20.39 6.82
C ARG A 340 19.52 19.13 6.05
N TYR A 341 20.01 18.10 6.73
CA TYR A 341 20.27 16.81 6.11
C TYR A 341 18.97 16.21 5.53
N LEU A 342 17.89 16.14 6.32
CA LEU A 342 16.61 15.61 5.84
C LEU A 342 16.09 16.42 4.64
N LYS A 343 16.22 17.75 4.66
CA LYS A 343 15.91 18.60 3.50
C LYS A 343 16.76 18.24 2.28
N SER A 344 18.04 17.98 2.47
CA SER A 344 18.98 17.70 1.36
C SER A 344 18.72 16.36 0.67
N ILE A 345 18.18 15.37 1.38
CA ILE A 345 17.81 14.07 0.80
C ILE A 345 16.38 14.06 0.24
N GLY A 346 15.64 15.18 0.32
CA GLY A 346 14.29 15.31 -0.23
C GLY A 346 13.18 14.76 0.65
N ALA A 347 13.39 14.63 1.96
CA ALA A 347 12.33 14.20 2.88
C ALA A 347 11.14 15.17 2.88
N ASP A 348 9.91 14.62 2.98
CA ASP A 348 8.67 15.41 2.95
C ASP A 348 8.37 16.11 4.28
N ALA A 349 8.92 15.60 5.38
CA ALA A 349 8.78 16.14 6.73
C ALA A 349 9.98 15.83 7.59
N VAL A 350 10.03 16.44 8.77
CA VAL A 350 10.96 16.10 9.85
C VAL A 350 10.19 15.37 10.94
N LYS A 351 10.62 14.15 11.29
CA LYS A 351 10.09 13.41 12.43
C LYS A 351 11.03 13.50 13.61
N VAL A 352 10.50 13.87 14.76
CA VAL A 352 11.20 13.80 16.05
C VAL A 352 10.62 12.68 16.91
N TRP A 353 11.48 11.81 17.38
CA TRP A 353 11.17 10.81 18.38
C TRP A 353 11.53 11.36 19.76
N PHE A 354 10.57 12.09 20.36
CA PHE A 354 10.76 12.77 21.65
C PHE A 354 10.43 11.82 22.79
N ILE A 355 11.41 11.06 23.25
CA ILE A 355 11.29 10.11 24.34
C ILE A 355 12.15 10.57 25.50
N VAL A 356 11.52 10.65 26.68
CA VAL A 356 12.18 10.98 27.94
C VAL A 356 12.38 9.71 28.75
N ARG A 357 13.64 9.42 29.08
CA ARG A 357 14.01 8.28 29.92
C ARG A 357 14.27 8.74 31.37
N PRO A 358 14.13 7.86 32.37
CA PRO A 358 14.51 8.19 33.74
C PRO A 358 15.95 8.74 33.79
N GLY A 359 16.14 9.88 34.46
CA GLY A 359 17.43 10.55 34.58
C GLY A 359 17.85 11.45 33.39
N SER A 360 17.00 11.59 32.36
CA SER A 360 17.25 12.53 31.25
C SER A 360 17.10 13.98 31.68
N ASP A 361 17.94 14.87 31.11
CA ASP A 361 17.73 16.32 31.19
C ASP A 361 16.61 16.76 30.23
N PHE A 362 15.40 16.84 30.77
CA PHE A 362 14.21 17.22 29.99
C PHE A 362 14.35 18.62 29.35
N ASP A 363 14.95 19.58 30.08
CA ASP A 363 15.05 20.95 29.57
C ASP A 363 16.05 21.06 28.41
N ALA A 364 17.14 20.29 28.46
CA ALA A 364 18.07 20.20 27.33
C ALA A 364 17.38 19.56 26.11
N MET A 365 16.66 18.46 26.29
CA MET A 365 15.90 17.80 25.24
C MET A 365 14.86 18.77 24.64
N ALA A 366 14.10 19.47 25.48
CA ALA A 366 13.09 20.44 25.04
C ALA A 366 13.73 21.57 24.21
N ARG A 367 14.90 22.11 24.63
CA ARG A 367 15.63 23.12 23.84
C ARG A 367 16.02 22.58 22.45
N ASN A 368 16.48 21.34 22.37
CA ASN A 368 16.86 20.74 21.09
C ASN A 368 15.63 20.53 20.17
N VAL A 369 14.49 20.07 20.71
CA VAL A 369 13.23 19.96 19.95
C VAL A 369 12.73 21.33 19.48
N MET A 370 12.85 22.36 20.29
CA MET A 370 12.53 23.75 19.89
C MET A 370 13.46 24.25 18.79
N ALA A 371 14.75 23.89 18.81
CA ALA A 371 15.70 24.21 17.74
C ALA A 371 15.33 23.51 16.43
N VAL A 372 14.89 22.22 16.48
CA VAL A 372 14.33 21.51 15.31
C VAL A 372 13.15 22.29 14.74
N GLY A 373 12.17 22.66 15.57
CA GLY A 373 10.99 23.42 15.12
C GLY A 373 11.36 24.75 14.45
N THR A 374 12.29 25.49 15.05
CA THR A 374 12.79 26.75 14.49
C THR A 374 13.43 26.55 13.11
N GLU A 375 14.25 25.51 12.94
CA GLU A 375 14.89 25.21 11.65
C GLU A 375 13.89 24.65 10.63
N CYS A 376 12.91 23.86 11.06
CA CYS A 376 11.81 23.41 10.20
C CYS A 376 11.06 24.57 9.53
N VAL A 377 10.76 25.63 10.28
CA VAL A 377 10.15 26.84 9.74
C VAL A 377 11.04 27.49 8.68
N LYS A 378 12.35 27.64 8.93
CA LYS A 378 13.31 28.19 7.97
C LYS A 378 13.41 27.37 6.70
N GLN A 379 13.40 26.04 6.83
CA GLN A 379 13.50 25.11 5.71
C GLN A 379 12.14 24.83 5.03
N ARG A 380 11.04 25.35 5.56
CA ARG A 380 9.65 25.10 5.12
C ARG A 380 9.32 23.62 5.12
N MET A 381 9.73 22.90 6.15
CA MET A 381 9.43 21.47 6.34
C MET A 381 8.39 21.29 7.45
N PRO A 382 7.37 20.45 7.25
CA PRO A 382 6.46 20.08 8.32
C PRO A 382 7.21 19.35 9.44
N LEU A 383 6.83 19.61 10.69
CA LEU A 383 7.36 18.92 11.86
C LEU A 383 6.32 17.91 12.38
N ILE A 384 6.74 16.67 12.57
CA ILE A 384 5.96 15.58 13.16
C ILE A 384 6.68 15.16 14.44
N VAL A 385 5.95 15.07 15.55
CA VAL A 385 6.58 14.74 16.84
C VAL A 385 5.86 13.57 17.52
N HIS A 386 6.63 12.54 17.85
CA HIS A 386 6.23 11.50 18.79
C HIS A 386 6.31 12.08 20.21
N ALA A 387 5.21 12.10 20.93
CA ALA A 387 5.16 12.57 22.30
C ALA A 387 4.04 11.87 23.08
N THR A 388 4.41 10.86 23.86
CA THR A 388 3.48 10.05 24.67
C THR A 388 3.26 10.58 26.08
N GLY A 389 4.08 11.52 26.53
CA GLY A 389 3.90 12.25 27.78
C GLY A 389 3.31 13.65 27.57
N LEU A 390 2.53 14.13 28.53
CA LEU A 390 1.89 15.43 28.44
C LEU A 390 2.88 16.60 28.36
N LYS A 391 4.01 16.50 29.06
CA LYS A 391 5.06 17.52 29.02
C LYS A 391 5.72 17.60 27.64
N GLU A 392 6.07 16.46 27.07
CA GLU A 392 6.66 16.31 25.74
C GLU A 392 5.71 16.85 24.68
N ALA A 393 4.43 16.50 24.76
CA ALA A 393 3.41 16.93 23.82
C ALA A 393 3.23 18.47 23.82
N LYS A 394 3.30 19.11 24.99
CA LYS A 394 3.26 20.60 25.07
C LYS A 394 4.49 21.24 24.44
N VAL A 395 5.69 20.67 24.63
CA VAL A 395 6.90 21.17 23.97
C VAL A 395 6.80 20.99 22.46
N ALA A 396 6.32 19.83 22.00
CA ALA A 396 6.10 19.56 20.59
C ALA A 396 5.18 20.61 19.93
N LEU A 397 4.07 20.92 20.57
CA LEU A 397 3.13 21.95 20.10
C LEU A 397 3.78 23.34 20.06
N ARG A 398 4.56 23.72 21.09
CA ARG A 398 5.31 24.99 21.09
C ARG A 398 6.41 25.04 20.03
N ALA A 399 7.01 23.88 19.68
CA ALA A 399 7.97 23.78 18.60
C ALA A 399 7.33 23.88 17.21
N GLY A 400 5.99 23.97 17.13
CA GLY A 400 5.26 24.08 15.87
C GLY A 400 4.98 22.75 15.19
N ALA A 401 4.83 21.66 15.96
CA ALA A 401 4.44 20.38 15.41
C ALA A 401 3.14 20.52 14.60
N ARG A 402 3.21 20.16 13.31
CA ARG A 402 2.05 20.05 12.43
C ARG A 402 1.21 18.82 12.76
N ILE A 403 1.88 17.72 13.08
CA ILE A 403 1.24 16.47 13.49
C ILE A 403 1.87 16.05 14.82
N LEU A 404 1.01 15.86 15.82
CA LEU A 404 1.36 15.23 17.07
C LEU A 404 0.95 13.76 16.97
N VAL A 405 1.91 12.84 17.00
CA VAL A 405 1.65 11.42 16.87
C VAL A 405 1.74 10.73 18.20
N HIS A 406 0.88 9.77 18.36
CA HIS A 406 0.47 9.04 19.57
C HIS A 406 -0.39 9.89 20.52
N SER A 407 -1.32 9.22 21.16
CA SER A 407 -2.04 9.80 22.29
C SER A 407 -1.10 9.98 23.46
N VAL A 408 -1.29 11.06 24.22
CA VAL A 408 -0.72 11.16 25.57
C VAL A 408 -1.25 10.01 26.40
N GLN A 409 -0.37 9.23 27.00
CA GLN A 409 -0.71 7.97 27.69
C GLN A 409 -0.36 7.96 29.19
N ASP A 410 0.37 8.97 29.66
CA ASP A 410 0.82 9.08 31.06
C ASP A 410 -0.24 9.73 31.98
N ARG A 411 -1.10 10.59 31.44
CA ARG A 411 -2.17 11.28 32.18
C ARG A 411 -3.21 11.95 31.27
N ALA A 412 -4.28 12.46 31.88
CA ALA A 412 -5.29 13.24 31.19
C ALA A 412 -4.69 14.55 30.62
N LEU A 413 -5.18 14.95 29.44
CA LEU A 413 -4.87 16.25 28.83
C LEU A 413 -5.40 17.39 29.70
N ASP A 414 -4.64 18.46 29.83
CA ASP A 414 -5.03 19.66 30.56
C ASP A 414 -5.40 20.82 29.63
N VAL A 415 -5.94 21.89 30.22
CA VAL A 415 -6.40 23.09 29.49
C VAL A 415 -5.29 23.73 28.67
N GLU A 416 -4.05 23.69 29.16
CA GLU A 416 -2.92 24.27 28.44
C GLU A 416 -2.61 23.48 27.15
N PHE A 417 -2.60 22.14 27.23
CA PHE A 417 -2.44 21.30 26.03
C PHE A 417 -3.52 21.59 24.99
N LEU A 418 -4.80 21.58 25.43
CA LEU A 418 -5.94 21.81 24.53
C LEU A 418 -5.87 23.21 23.89
N SER A 419 -5.48 24.23 24.64
CA SER A 419 -5.29 25.59 24.14
C SER A 419 -4.14 25.66 23.12
N LEU A 420 -2.99 25.04 23.40
CA LEU A 420 -1.85 24.98 22.49
C LEU A 420 -2.21 24.26 21.19
N ALA A 421 -2.79 23.07 21.27
CA ALA A 421 -3.16 22.30 20.09
C ALA A 421 -4.15 23.04 19.18
N LYS A 422 -5.10 23.75 19.79
CA LYS A 422 -6.08 24.58 19.07
C LYS A 422 -5.44 25.80 18.41
N THR A 423 -4.55 26.49 19.13
CA THR A 423 -3.88 27.70 18.63
C THR A 423 -2.89 27.38 17.51
N THR A 424 -2.16 26.27 17.61
CA THR A 424 -1.21 25.84 16.58
C THR A 424 -1.89 25.22 15.37
N GLY A 425 -3.14 24.74 15.51
CA GLY A 425 -3.85 23.99 14.46
C GLY A 425 -3.21 22.65 14.16
N ALA A 426 -2.50 22.08 15.13
CA ALA A 426 -1.85 20.77 14.99
C ALA A 426 -2.90 19.65 14.81
N PHE A 427 -2.57 18.69 13.98
CA PHE A 427 -3.35 17.47 13.82
C PHE A 427 -2.98 16.46 14.90
N TYR A 428 -3.99 15.83 15.49
CA TYR A 428 -3.82 14.79 16.50
C TYR A 428 -3.99 13.42 15.87
N CYS A 429 -2.93 12.60 15.88
CA CYS A 429 -2.90 11.24 15.35
C CYS A 429 -2.82 10.25 16.52
N PRO A 430 -3.91 9.58 16.94
CA PRO A 430 -3.99 8.87 18.20
C PRO A 430 -3.19 7.58 18.27
N THR A 431 -3.06 6.81 17.18
CA THR A 431 -2.43 5.48 17.12
C THR A 431 -2.84 4.58 18.29
N LEU A 432 -4.15 4.41 18.48
CA LEU A 432 -4.70 3.73 19.66
C LEU A 432 -4.28 2.26 19.74
N THR A 433 -4.14 1.59 18.60
CA THR A 433 -3.98 0.14 18.53
C THR A 433 -2.53 -0.34 18.64
N VAL A 434 -1.54 0.54 18.49
CA VAL A 434 -0.12 0.13 18.57
C VAL A 434 0.22 -0.50 19.91
N ILE A 435 -0.35 -0.01 21.02
CA ILE A 435 -0.12 -0.55 22.36
C ILE A 435 -0.69 -1.97 22.53
N ASP A 436 -1.75 -2.30 21.79
CA ASP A 436 -2.38 -3.61 21.82
C ASP A 436 -1.45 -4.68 21.22
N GLY A 437 -0.63 -4.33 20.21
CA GLY A 437 0.40 -5.20 19.64
C GLY A 437 1.49 -5.57 20.66
N TYR A 438 1.98 -4.60 21.42
CA TYR A 438 2.95 -4.85 22.50
C TYR A 438 2.34 -5.69 23.62
N ALA A 439 1.09 -5.44 23.99
CA ALA A 439 0.36 -6.23 24.97
C ALA A 439 0.20 -7.69 24.51
N ALA A 440 -0.13 -7.90 23.23
CA ALA A 440 -0.32 -9.22 22.64
C ALA A 440 0.97 -10.07 22.70
N ILE A 441 2.15 -9.47 22.52
CA ILE A 441 3.43 -10.19 22.69
C ILE A 441 3.61 -10.67 24.14
N ALA A 442 3.33 -9.81 25.12
CA ALA A 442 3.44 -10.18 26.53
C ALA A 442 2.42 -11.28 26.91
N ILE A 443 1.21 -11.24 26.34
CA ILE A 443 0.20 -12.28 26.53
C ILE A 443 0.65 -13.58 25.86
N ALA A 444 1.16 -13.53 24.62
CA ALA A 444 1.63 -14.70 23.89
C ALA A 444 2.75 -15.44 24.63
N ALA A 445 3.69 -14.71 25.25
CA ALA A 445 4.77 -15.31 26.06
C ALA A 445 4.26 -16.19 27.19
N ARG A 446 3.05 -15.94 27.73
CA ARG A 446 2.45 -16.65 28.87
C ARG A 446 1.42 -17.69 28.48
N SER A 447 0.72 -17.47 27.37
CA SER A 447 -0.49 -18.23 27.02
C SER A 447 -0.26 -19.43 26.11
N ASP A 448 0.96 -19.68 25.65
CA ASP A 448 1.28 -20.68 24.62
C ASP A 448 0.56 -20.48 23.28
N LYS A 449 -0.09 -19.34 23.09
CA LYS A 449 -0.84 -19.03 21.88
C LYS A 449 -0.28 -17.79 21.21
N SER A 450 0.13 -17.94 19.96
CA SER A 450 0.47 -16.79 19.11
C SER A 450 -0.77 -15.98 18.80
N PRO A 451 -0.64 -14.65 18.61
CA PRO A 451 -1.77 -13.80 18.23
C PRO A 451 -2.37 -14.23 16.89
N GLU A 452 -3.68 -14.10 16.78
CA GLU A 452 -4.39 -14.23 15.51
C GLU A 452 -4.22 -12.94 14.70
N ILE A 453 -4.09 -13.08 13.39
CA ILE A 453 -4.02 -11.95 12.47
C ILE A 453 -5.44 -11.54 12.08
N ASP A 454 -5.84 -10.33 12.42
CA ASP A 454 -7.09 -9.72 11.95
C ASP A 454 -6.93 -9.22 10.51
N ASP A 455 -7.00 -10.14 9.56
CA ASP A 455 -6.84 -9.85 8.13
C ASP A 455 -7.92 -10.55 7.29
N LEU A 456 -9.13 -10.02 7.37
CA LEU A 456 -10.29 -10.54 6.61
C LEU A 456 -10.11 -10.38 5.10
N LEU A 457 -9.32 -9.40 4.67
CA LEU A 457 -9.10 -9.11 3.26
C LEU A 457 -7.91 -9.88 2.65
N GLY A 458 -7.13 -10.60 3.46
CA GLY A 458 -5.98 -11.36 2.98
C GLY A 458 -4.85 -10.48 2.45
N ALA A 459 -4.63 -9.35 3.10
CA ALA A 459 -3.62 -8.36 2.73
C ALA A 459 -2.22 -8.64 3.30
N VAL A 460 -2.09 -9.59 4.24
CA VAL A 460 -0.82 -9.95 4.86
C VAL A 460 -0.15 -11.09 4.10
N ASP A 461 1.12 -10.94 3.79
CA ASP A 461 1.92 -11.94 3.07
C ASP A 461 2.23 -13.20 3.90
N SER A 462 2.66 -14.25 3.22
CA SER A 462 2.89 -15.57 3.81
C SER A 462 4.04 -15.58 4.83
N LEU A 463 5.10 -14.80 4.62
CA LEU A 463 6.23 -14.74 5.55
C LEU A 463 5.82 -14.06 6.86
N THR A 464 5.15 -12.91 6.78
CA THR A 464 4.63 -12.21 7.95
C THR A 464 3.66 -13.10 8.74
N ARG A 465 2.75 -13.82 8.07
CA ARG A 465 1.87 -14.81 8.73
C ARG A 465 2.65 -15.91 9.44
N ALA A 466 3.65 -16.48 8.77
CA ALA A 466 4.50 -17.51 9.37
C ALA A 466 5.27 -16.98 10.59
N ARG A 467 5.76 -15.74 10.54
CA ARG A 467 6.43 -15.07 11.67
C ARG A 467 5.48 -14.85 12.85
N VAL A 468 4.30 -14.29 12.61
CA VAL A 468 3.30 -14.06 13.67
C VAL A 468 2.90 -15.38 14.34
N ALA A 469 2.76 -16.46 13.59
CA ALA A 469 2.46 -17.80 14.14
C ALA A 469 3.53 -18.31 15.14
N THR A 470 4.77 -17.82 15.08
CA THR A 470 5.85 -18.20 16.01
C THR A 470 5.97 -17.28 17.23
N THR A 471 5.14 -16.24 17.34
CA THR A 471 5.29 -15.18 18.36
C THR A 471 5.33 -15.73 19.78
N ALA A 472 4.46 -16.69 20.13
CA ALA A 472 4.41 -17.25 21.48
C ALA A 472 5.72 -17.94 21.88
N ASP A 473 6.26 -18.78 20.98
CA ASP A 473 7.51 -19.51 21.22
C ASP A 473 8.70 -18.56 21.33
N GLU A 474 8.78 -17.56 20.43
CA GLU A 474 9.88 -16.60 20.43
C GLU A 474 9.82 -15.67 21.64
N ALA A 475 8.64 -15.13 21.95
CA ALA A 475 8.46 -14.24 23.10
C ALA A 475 8.78 -14.94 24.42
N ARG A 476 8.38 -16.21 24.58
CA ARG A 476 8.69 -16.99 25.79
C ARG A 476 10.18 -17.23 25.99
N LYS A 477 10.91 -17.52 24.92
CA LYS A 477 12.37 -17.74 24.98
C LYS A 477 13.13 -16.52 25.50
N VAL A 478 12.64 -15.31 25.17
CA VAL A 478 13.32 -14.05 25.53
C VAL A 478 12.79 -13.46 26.83
N LEU A 479 11.47 -13.41 26.98
CA LEU A 479 10.82 -12.74 28.11
C LEU A 479 10.61 -13.65 29.33
N GLY A 480 10.65 -14.97 29.14
CA GLY A 480 10.27 -15.92 30.18
C GLY A 480 8.83 -15.73 30.65
N ALA A 481 8.54 -16.04 31.90
CA ALA A 481 7.25 -15.77 32.52
C ALA A 481 7.14 -14.27 32.86
N THR A 482 6.59 -13.47 31.95
CA THR A 482 6.39 -12.03 32.16
C THR A 482 5.37 -11.77 33.26
N PRO A 483 5.61 -10.84 34.21
CA PRO A 483 4.64 -10.54 35.26
C PRO A 483 3.29 -10.04 34.72
N LEU A 484 2.18 -10.49 35.29
CA LEU A 484 0.82 -10.01 34.99
C LEU A 484 0.65 -8.50 35.17
N SER A 485 1.52 -7.85 35.96
CA SER A 485 1.52 -6.39 36.14
C SER A 485 1.65 -5.58 34.86
N ARG A 486 2.25 -6.14 33.80
CA ARG A 486 2.34 -5.45 32.50
C ARG A 486 0.97 -5.29 31.83
N ASP A 487 0.05 -6.24 31.97
CA ASP A 487 -1.28 -6.15 31.37
C ASP A 487 -2.08 -4.99 31.94
N SER A 488 -1.99 -4.77 33.26
CA SER A 488 -2.63 -3.63 33.91
C SER A 488 -2.06 -2.29 33.44
N VAL A 489 -0.74 -2.22 33.19
CA VAL A 489 -0.10 -1.01 32.67
C VAL A 489 -0.61 -0.70 31.26
N TYR A 490 -0.62 -1.67 30.34
CA TYR A 490 -1.13 -1.48 28.99
C TYR A 490 -2.62 -1.10 28.99
N ALA A 491 -3.44 -1.73 29.83
CA ALA A 491 -4.86 -1.42 29.97
C ALA A 491 -5.10 0.02 30.47
N VAL A 492 -4.30 0.50 31.44
CA VAL A 492 -4.38 1.87 31.92
C VAL A 492 -3.96 2.86 30.83
N MET A 493 -2.83 2.60 30.14
CA MET A 493 -2.38 3.43 29.03
C MET A 493 -3.47 3.53 27.94
N ARG A 494 -4.02 2.39 27.55
CA ARG A 494 -5.10 2.32 26.53
C ARG A 494 -6.31 3.14 26.91
N ARG A 495 -6.75 3.05 28.18
CA ARG A 495 -7.85 3.85 28.71
C ARG A 495 -7.53 5.33 28.66
N THR A 496 -6.36 5.75 29.15
CA THR A 496 -5.93 7.15 29.12
C THR A 496 -5.90 7.71 27.71
N MET A 497 -5.38 6.93 26.73
CA MET A 497 -5.37 7.31 25.31
C MET A 497 -6.79 7.52 24.77
N THR A 498 -7.71 6.61 25.08
CA THR A 498 -9.12 6.68 24.68
C THR A 498 -9.84 7.89 25.28
N ASP A 499 -9.65 8.14 26.58
CA ASP A 499 -10.24 9.28 27.28
C ASP A 499 -9.69 10.61 26.72
N ASN A 500 -8.39 10.66 26.43
CA ASN A 500 -7.74 11.82 25.83
C ASN A 500 -8.24 12.07 24.39
N LEU A 501 -8.47 11.05 23.58
CA LEU A 501 -9.06 11.21 22.25
C LEU A 501 -10.46 11.85 22.35
N THR A 502 -11.27 11.41 23.32
CA THR A 502 -12.59 11.99 23.59
C THR A 502 -12.50 13.48 23.94
N LEU A 503 -11.49 13.88 24.74
CA LEU A 503 -11.26 15.31 25.06
C LEU A 503 -10.85 16.11 23.82
N VAL A 504 -9.96 15.58 22.99
CA VAL A 504 -9.52 16.20 21.73
C VAL A 504 -10.70 16.41 20.79
N GLN A 505 -11.56 15.38 20.61
CA GLN A 505 -12.76 15.45 19.79
C GLN A 505 -13.71 16.57 20.27
N ARG A 506 -14.02 16.58 21.57
CA ARG A 506 -14.93 17.60 22.15
C ARG A 506 -14.44 19.03 22.03
N THR A 507 -13.15 19.22 21.87
CA THR A 507 -12.54 20.55 21.69
C THR A 507 -12.35 20.94 20.23
N ASN A 508 -12.80 20.12 19.28
CA ASN A 508 -12.66 20.34 17.83
C ASN A 508 -11.19 20.53 17.39
N ILE A 509 -10.25 19.86 18.04
CA ILE A 509 -8.88 19.72 17.53
C ILE A 509 -8.93 18.73 16.38
N PRO A 510 -8.32 19.02 15.22
CA PRO A 510 -8.40 18.11 14.08
C PRO A 510 -7.73 16.77 14.37
N ILE A 511 -8.47 15.69 14.14
CA ILE A 511 -8.02 14.31 14.34
C ILE A 511 -7.75 13.68 12.98
N ILE A 512 -6.67 12.88 12.88
CA ILE A 512 -6.34 12.10 11.70
C ILE A 512 -6.03 10.65 12.10
N THR A 513 -6.22 9.73 11.17
CA THR A 513 -5.94 8.32 11.39
C THR A 513 -4.50 8.00 11.02
N GLY A 514 -3.81 7.27 11.90
CA GLY A 514 -2.51 6.67 11.66
C GLY A 514 -2.33 5.46 12.55
N THR A 515 -1.76 4.39 12.00
CA THR A 515 -1.73 3.09 12.66
C THR A 515 -0.45 2.80 13.43
N ASP A 516 0.65 3.44 13.04
CA ASP A 516 2.01 3.05 13.43
C ASP A 516 2.41 1.66 12.89
N ALA A 517 1.86 1.29 11.71
CA ALA A 517 2.14 0.01 11.07
C ALA A 517 3.63 -0.16 10.79
N GLY A 518 4.12 -1.37 11.02
CA GLY A 518 5.53 -1.72 11.08
C GLY A 518 5.97 -2.06 12.50
N ASN A 519 5.33 -1.49 13.53
CA ASN A 519 5.55 -1.88 14.91
C ASN A 519 5.07 -3.32 15.19
N PRO A 520 5.56 -3.96 16.25
CA PRO A 520 5.21 -5.34 16.57
C PRO A 520 3.71 -5.60 16.59
N LEU A 521 3.26 -6.51 15.73
CA LEU A 521 1.86 -6.92 15.53
C LEU A 521 0.92 -5.79 15.04
N THR A 522 1.46 -4.67 14.60
CA THR A 522 0.73 -3.62 13.89
C THR A 522 1.05 -3.76 12.40
N LEU A 523 0.25 -4.56 11.70
CA LEU A 523 0.57 -5.02 10.35
C LEU A 523 0.18 -4.00 9.28
N HIS A 524 1.03 -3.86 8.26
CA HIS A 524 0.79 -3.01 7.10
C HIS A 524 -0.50 -3.42 6.39
N GLY A 525 -1.36 -2.46 6.12
CA GLY A 525 -2.67 -2.66 5.51
C GLY A 525 -3.76 -2.89 6.55
N PRO A 526 -3.95 -4.10 7.12
CA PRO A 526 -5.09 -4.41 7.99
C PRO A 526 -5.21 -3.55 9.25
N ALA A 527 -4.08 -3.03 9.78
CA ALA A 527 -4.10 -2.20 10.98
C ALA A 527 -4.98 -0.95 10.85
N ILE A 528 -5.24 -0.46 9.62
CA ILE A 528 -6.10 0.70 9.39
C ILE A 528 -7.53 0.46 9.89
N PHE A 529 -8.07 -0.75 9.69
CA PHE A 529 -9.43 -1.08 10.14
C PHE A 529 -9.52 -1.13 11.67
N ALA A 530 -8.54 -1.78 12.30
CA ALA A 530 -8.48 -1.86 13.77
C ALA A 530 -8.39 -0.46 14.41
N GLU A 531 -7.59 0.45 13.83
CA GLU A 531 -7.46 1.81 14.33
C GLU A 531 -8.76 2.60 14.16
N MET A 532 -9.40 2.54 12.98
CA MET A 532 -10.68 3.21 12.74
C MET A 532 -11.79 2.70 13.67
N GLU A 533 -11.87 1.38 13.88
CA GLU A 533 -12.83 0.78 14.82
C GLU A 533 -12.54 1.18 16.28
N ALA A 534 -11.25 1.31 16.63
CA ALA A 534 -10.86 1.79 17.95
C ALA A 534 -11.25 3.26 18.18
N MET A 535 -11.12 4.11 17.13
CA MET A 535 -11.57 5.50 17.16
C MET A 535 -13.10 5.59 17.32
N GLN A 536 -13.85 4.75 16.61
CA GLN A 536 -15.32 4.67 16.79
C GLN A 536 -15.69 4.20 18.21
N LYS A 537 -15.03 3.17 18.73
CA LYS A 537 -15.22 2.68 20.12
C LYS A 537 -14.87 3.73 21.16
N ALA A 538 -13.96 4.66 20.87
CA ALA A 538 -13.62 5.81 21.70
C ALA A 538 -14.68 6.92 21.65
N GLY A 539 -15.76 6.77 20.88
CA GLY A 539 -16.90 7.67 20.81
C GLY A 539 -16.96 8.58 19.59
N MET A 540 -16.04 8.47 18.64
CA MET A 540 -16.16 9.17 17.36
C MET A 540 -17.29 8.55 16.52
N LYS A 541 -18.04 9.40 15.82
CA LYS A 541 -19.03 8.91 14.86
C LYS A 541 -18.34 8.33 13.63
N PRO A 542 -18.91 7.31 12.94
CA PRO A 542 -18.34 6.76 11.73
C PRO A 542 -17.96 7.81 10.68
N ALA A 543 -18.81 8.82 10.47
CA ALA A 543 -18.55 9.92 9.55
C ALA A 543 -17.32 10.76 9.96
N GLU A 544 -17.06 10.95 11.25
CA GLU A 544 -15.88 11.67 11.74
C GLU A 544 -14.61 10.82 11.54
N VAL A 545 -14.71 9.50 11.74
CA VAL A 545 -13.59 8.57 11.46
C VAL A 545 -13.27 8.55 9.96
N LEU A 546 -14.28 8.50 9.09
CA LEU A 546 -14.10 8.61 7.64
C LEU A 546 -13.39 9.90 7.25
N GLN A 547 -13.79 11.03 7.83
CA GLN A 547 -13.13 12.32 7.58
C GLN A 547 -11.68 12.32 8.06
N ALA A 548 -11.41 11.76 9.24
CA ALA A 548 -10.07 11.62 9.80
C ALA A 548 -9.15 10.75 8.92
N THR A 549 -9.72 9.74 8.25
CA THR A 549 -8.98 8.78 7.42
C THR A 549 -8.90 9.18 5.94
N THR A 550 -9.55 10.27 5.52
CA THR A 550 -9.58 10.75 4.14
C THR A 550 -9.19 12.23 4.05
N ARG A 551 -10.18 13.13 4.12
CA ARG A 551 -10.01 14.57 3.94
C ARG A 551 -9.01 15.19 4.93
N ASP A 552 -9.17 14.92 6.20
CA ASP A 552 -8.34 15.58 7.23
C ASP A 552 -6.92 14.99 7.24
N ALA A 553 -6.77 13.70 6.94
CA ALA A 553 -5.48 13.09 6.66
C ALA A 553 -4.80 13.76 5.45
N ALA A 554 -5.50 13.97 4.33
CA ALA A 554 -4.97 14.66 3.17
C ALA A 554 -4.58 16.13 3.47
N ARG A 555 -5.33 16.83 4.35
CA ARG A 555 -4.97 18.16 4.84
C ARG A 555 -3.69 18.15 5.66
N ALA A 556 -3.54 17.16 6.55
CA ALA A 556 -2.34 17.00 7.36
C ALA A 556 -1.10 16.77 6.49
N LEU A 557 -1.21 15.96 5.44
CA LEU A 557 -0.16 15.71 4.48
C LEU A 557 0.10 16.88 3.51
N GLY A 558 -0.77 17.90 3.49
CA GLY A 558 -0.68 19.01 2.53
C GLY A 558 -1.19 18.67 1.13
N ARG A 559 -1.82 17.49 0.95
CA ARG A 559 -2.25 16.95 -0.35
C ARG A 559 -3.75 17.08 -0.65
N ILE A 560 -4.49 17.86 0.15
CA ILE A 560 -5.95 18.01 -0.02
C ILE A 560 -6.38 18.50 -1.40
N LYS A 561 -5.51 19.17 -2.14
CA LYS A 561 -5.77 19.59 -3.52
C LYS A 561 -5.75 18.43 -4.53
N GLU A 562 -5.19 17.28 -4.15
CA GLU A 562 -4.98 16.13 -5.02
C GLU A 562 -5.81 14.92 -4.62
N VAL A 563 -5.89 14.61 -3.30
CA VAL A 563 -6.51 13.41 -2.75
C VAL A 563 -7.40 13.73 -1.54
N GLY A 564 -8.06 12.73 -0.98
CA GLY A 564 -8.84 12.81 0.27
C GLY A 564 -10.29 13.22 0.11
N THR A 565 -10.72 13.66 -1.08
CA THR A 565 -12.12 13.87 -1.44
C THR A 565 -12.31 13.54 -2.92
N ILE A 566 -13.54 13.16 -3.31
CA ILE A 566 -13.93 12.87 -4.70
C ILE A 566 -14.51 14.14 -5.32
N GLU A 567 -13.64 14.90 -6.00
CA GLU A 567 -13.99 16.17 -6.63
C GLU A 567 -13.30 16.29 -7.99
N LYS A 568 -13.94 16.99 -8.93
CA LYS A 568 -13.39 17.25 -10.27
C LYS A 568 -11.97 17.78 -10.22
N GLY A 569 -11.09 17.19 -11.01
CA GLY A 569 -9.67 17.57 -11.16
C GLY A 569 -8.72 16.87 -10.19
N LYS A 570 -9.22 16.26 -9.10
CA LYS A 570 -8.40 15.48 -8.17
C LYS A 570 -8.00 14.12 -8.76
N LEU A 571 -6.99 13.51 -8.20
CA LEU A 571 -6.61 12.14 -8.55
C LEU A 571 -7.76 11.18 -8.26
N ALA A 572 -7.96 10.22 -9.13
CA ALA A 572 -8.98 9.21 -8.97
C ALA A 572 -8.48 8.11 -8.02
N ASP A 573 -8.38 8.47 -6.75
CA ASP A 573 -8.04 7.60 -5.63
C ASP A 573 -9.32 7.36 -4.83
N LEU A 574 -9.90 6.19 -4.97
CA LEU A 574 -11.19 5.87 -4.35
C LEU A 574 -11.35 4.37 -4.08
N ILE A 575 -12.30 4.05 -3.23
CA ILE A 575 -12.68 2.68 -2.88
C ILE A 575 -14.16 2.45 -3.10
N VAL A 576 -14.53 1.19 -3.35
CA VAL A 576 -15.93 0.73 -3.43
C VAL A 576 -16.13 -0.33 -2.35
N VAL A 577 -17.15 -0.13 -1.51
CA VAL A 577 -17.49 -1.03 -0.41
C VAL A 577 -18.95 -1.50 -0.51
N GLY A 578 -19.21 -2.73 -0.01
CA GLY A 578 -20.50 -3.40 -0.14
C GLY A 578 -21.57 -2.98 0.88
N ALA A 579 -21.19 -2.23 1.94
CA ALA A 579 -22.13 -1.80 2.98
C ALA A 579 -21.85 -0.36 3.42
N ASP A 580 -22.85 0.30 4.03
CA ASP A 580 -22.77 1.70 4.43
C ASP A 580 -21.80 1.91 5.62
N PRO A 581 -20.67 2.57 5.40
CA PRO A 581 -19.70 2.82 6.47
C PRO A 581 -20.12 3.95 7.43
N ARG A 582 -21.23 4.64 7.17
CA ARG A 582 -21.81 5.64 8.08
C ARG A 582 -22.60 5.00 9.22
N GLU A 583 -23.07 3.76 9.01
CA GLU A 583 -23.75 2.97 10.05
C GLU A 583 -22.75 2.37 11.03
N ASP A 584 -21.69 1.75 10.50
CA ASP A 584 -20.59 1.18 11.24
C ASP A 584 -19.30 1.26 10.41
N ILE A 585 -18.22 1.77 10.99
CA ILE A 585 -16.94 1.89 10.30
C ILE A 585 -16.38 0.52 9.89
N ALA A 586 -16.74 -0.56 10.59
CA ALA A 586 -16.37 -1.93 10.25
C ALA A 586 -16.89 -2.37 8.88
N ASN A 587 -17.93 -1.72 8.33
CA ASN A 587 -18.43 -1.95 6.99
C ASN A 587 -17.39 -1.67 5.88
N LEU A 588 -16.34 -0.89 6.17
CA LEU A 588 -15.19 -0.74 5.26
C LEU A 588 -14.46 -2.05 4.99
N ARG A 589 -14.59 -3.06 5.84
CA ARG A 589 -14.04 -4.41 5.61
C ARG A 589 -14.73 -5.16 4.47
N GLN A 590 -15.88 -4.67 3.99
CA GLN A 590 -16.56 -5.17 2.78
C GLN A 590 -16.02 -4.49 1.52
N LEU A 591 -14.73 -4.26 1.48
CA LEU A 591 -14.02 -3.64 0.37
C LEU A 591 -14.01 -4.56 -0.85
N GLU A 592 -14.43 -4.04 -2.00
CA GLU A 592 -14.50 -4.78 -3.27
C GLU A 592 -13.51 -4.28 -4.31
N TRP A 593 -13.33 -2.96 -4.39
CA TRP A 593 -12.44 -2.31 -5.34
C TRP A 593 -11.63 -1.22 -4.68
N VAL A 594 -10.41 -1.06 -5.17
CA VAL A 594 -9.57 0.11 -4.94
C VAL A 594 -9.15 0.69 -6.28
N MET A 595 -9.15 2.01 -6.38
CA MET A 595 -8.63 2.74 -7.52
C MET A 595 -7.51 3.67 -7.04
N ARG A 596 -6.35 3.59 -7.70
CA ARG A 596 -5.18 4.42 -7.44
C ARG A 596 -4.78 5.15 -8.72
N ALA A 597 -4.89 6.49 -8.73
CA ALA A 597 -4.65 7.33 -9.92
C ALA A 597 -5.37 6.79 -11.17
N GLY A 598 -6.66 6.43 -11.04
CA GLY A 598 -7.50 5.95 -12.13
C GLY A 598 -7.33 4.47 -12.49
N VAL A 599 -6.36 3.76 -11.94
CA VAL A 599 -6.21 2.30 -12.13
C VAL A 599 -7.04 1.56 -11.10
N ALA A 600 -8.13 0.94 -11.55
CA ALA A 600 -9.04 0.17 -10.68
C ALA A 600 -8.59 -1.29 -10.57
N ARG A 601 -8.64 -1.84 -9.35
CA ARG A 601 -8.32 -3.24 -9.04
C ARG A 601 -9.36 -3.84 -8.13
N LYS A 602 -9.74 -5.08 -8.40
CA LYS A 602 -10.55 -5.86 -7.46
C LYS A 602 -9.70 -6.31 -6.29
N ILE A 603 -10.27 -6.23 -5.11
CA ILE A 603 -9.57 -6.70 -3.90
C ILE A 603 -9.24 -8.20 -3.98
N ALA A 604 -10.11 -9.00 -4.59
CA ALA A 604 -9.84 -10.43 -4.81
C ALA A 604 -8.57 -10.68 -5.66
N GLU A 605 -8.26 -9.81 -6.62
CA GLU A 605 -7.05 -9.90 -7.45
C GLU A 605 -5.81 -9.53 -6.64
N LEU A 606 -5.88 -8.45 -5.86
CA LEU A 606 -4.79 -8.03 -4.96
C LEU A 606 -4.49 -9.10 -3.90
N ARG A 607 -5.52 -9.71 -3.31
CA ARG A 607 -5.36 -10.83 -2.36
C ARG A 607 -4.60 -12.00 -2.97
N ALA A 608 -4.95 -12.37 -4.20
CA ALA A 608 -4.25 -13.44 -4.91
C ALA A 608 -2.78 -13.08 -5.14
N ALA A 609 -2.48 -11.81 -5.47
CA ALA A 609 -1.11 -11.32 -5.63
C ALA A 609 -0.34 -11.33 -4.30
N VAL A 610 -0.95 -10.90 -3.20
CA VAL A 610 -0.33 -10.95 -1.86
C VAL A 610 -0.01 -12.40 -1.46
N ALA A 611 -0.94 -13.34 -1.67
CA ALA A 611 -0.74 -14.75 -1.33
C ALA A 611 0.43 -15.40 -2.11
N MET A 612 0.74 -14.89 -3.29
CA MET A 612 1.85 -15.37 -4.14
C MET A 612 3.18 -14.66 -3.85
N THR A 613 3.17 -13.59 -3.08
CA THR A 613 4.38 -12.82 -2.79
C THR A 613 5.35 -13.66 -1.96
N ARG A 614 6.59 -13.74 -2.42
CA ARG A 614 7.73 -14.34 -1.70
C ARG A 614 8.78 -13.27 -1.47
N TRP A 615 9.27 -13.25 -0.25
CA TRP A 615 10.36 -12.36 0.17
C TRP A 615 11.72 -12.85 -0.34
#